data_c6fadbfa5131822960dd84f188ac4138
#
_entry.id   c6fadbfa5131822960dd84f188ac4138
#
_cell.length_a   1.000
_cell.length_b   1.000
_cell.length_c   1.000
_cell.angle_alpha   90.00
_cell.angle_beta   90.00
_cell.angle_gamma   90.00
#
_symmetry.space_group_name_H-M   'P 1'
#
loop_
_entity.id
_entity.type
_entity.pdbx_description
1 polymer ?
#
loop_
_entity_poly.entity_id
_entity_poly.type
_entity_poly.pdbx_seq_one_letter_code
_entity_poly.pdbx_strand_id
1 'polypeptide(L)'
;LAHVVECFTSKKATPFSDTYAAAGAKLIFHNIREAYNNPDNMEAKSNMMTGAFYGGVAITGSGTTAVHALSYPLGGKYHIAHGVSNAILFAHVMEFNKDACSKRLAILCDAVYPELAGKSEDEKAQYMINQIADIVKVTNIPTDLKEFGVKPEDLDFLVDAGSKQQRLLVNN
;
A
#
# COMPACT_ATOMS: atom_id res chain seq x y z
N LEU A 1 -2.62 2.64 -4.43
CA LEU A 1 -2.96 1.49 -3.60
C LEU A 1 -2.41 1.65 -2.17
N ALA A 2 -1.12 1.99 -1.98
CA ALA A 2 -0.53 2.15 -0.64
C ALA A 2 -1.35 3.10 0.25
N HIS A 3 -1.76 4.26 -0.24
CA HIS A 3 -2.58 5.21 0.52
C HIS A 3 -3.82 4.57 1.16
N VAL A 4 -4.63 3.83 0.38
CA VAL A 4 -5.89 3.27 0.90
C VAL A 4 -5.65 2.18 1.95
N VAL A 5 -4.62 1.35 1.76
CA VAL A 5 -4.30 0.29 2.73
C VAL A 5 -3.67 0.89 3.99
N GLU A 6 -2.66 1.75 3.86
CA GLU A 6 -2.02 2.37 5.03
C GLU A 6 -3.00 3.24 5.83
N CYS A 7 -3.83 4.04 5.16
CA CYS A 7 -4.86 4.83 5.86
C CYS A 7 -5.84 3.94 6.62
N PHE A 8 -6.21 2.78 6.06
CA PHE A 8 -7.11 1.84 6.71
C PHE A 8 -6.44 1.12 7.90
N THR A 9 -5.15 0.79 7.80
CA THR A 9 -4.41 0.12 8.88
C THR A 9 -3.77 1.08 9.89
N SER A 10 -3.82 2.39 9.63
CA SER A 10 -3.27 3.43 10.50
C SER A 10 -3.88 3.42 11.90
N LYS A 11 -3.08 3.61 12.94
CA LYS A 11 -3.56 3.86 14.31
C LYS A 11 -4.43 5.11 14.43
N LYS A 12 -4.32 6.04 13.48
CA LYS A 12 -5.16 7.23 13.39
C LYS A 12 -6.38 7.08 12.48
N ALA A 13 -6.67 5.85 12.03
CA ALA A 13 -7.85 5.59 11.22
C ALA A 13 -9.14 6.04 11.93
N THR A 14 -10.01 6.66 11.18
CA THR A 14 -11.31 7.16 11.64
C THR A 14 -12.42 6.58 10.77
N PRO A 15 -13.70 6.58 11.21
CA PRO A 15 -14.81 6.16 10.36
C PRO A 15 -14.86 6.91 9.01
N PHE A 16 -14.45 8.18 9.01
CA PHE A 16 -14.34 8.98 7.79
C PHE A 16 -13.25 8.42 6.84
N SER A 17 -12.03 8.25 7.34
CA SER A 17 -10.94 7.71 6.52
C SER A 17 -11.21 6.28 6.06
N ASP A 18 -11.83 5.45 6.91
CA ASP A 18 -12.18 4.06 6.60
C ASP A 18 -13.16 3.96 5.43
N THR A 19 -14.17 4.84 5.40
CA THR A 19 -15.15 4.88 4.30
C THR A 19 -14.47 5.07 2.94
N TYR A 20 -13.61 6.06 2.84
CA TYR A 20 -12.92 6.36 1.58
C TYR A 20 -11.80 5.35 1.27
N ALA A 21 -11.08 4.90 2.29
CA ALA A 21 -10.03 3.91 2.10
C ALA A 21 -10.59 2.57 1.62
N ALA A 22 -11.68 2.08 2.19
CA ALA A 22 -12.31 0.83 1.77
C ALA A 22 -12.91 0.94 0.35
N ALA A 23 -13.62 2.04 0.05
CA ALA A 23 -14.16 2.27 -1.29
C ALA A 23 -13.05 2.39 -2.34
N GLY A 24 -11.98 3.12 -2.03
CA GLY A 24 -10.82 3.26 -2.90
C GLY A 24 -10.07 1.94 -3.10
N ALA A 25 -9.88 1.16 -2.03
CA ALA A 25 -9.26 -0.16 -2.12
C ALA A 25 -10.05 -1.09 -3.05
N LYS A 26 -11.38 -1.16 -2.89
CA LYS A 26 -12.24 -1.96 -3.77
C LYS A 26 -12.04 -1.59 -5.24
N LEU A 27 -12.09 -0.31 -5.57
CA LEU A 27 -11.88 0.15 -6.95
C LEU A 27 -10.49 -0.24 -7.46
N ILE A 28 -9.43 -0.02 -6.68
CA ILE A 28 -8.06 -0.25 -7.12
C ILE A 28 -7.77 -1.75 -7.27
N PHE A 29 -8.07 -2.59 -6.27
CA PHE A 29 -7.78 -4.02 -6.34
C PHE A 29 -8.47 -4.71 -7.51
N HIS A 30 -9.69 -4.31 -7.85
CA HIS A 30 -10.44 -4.91 -8.96
C HIS A 30 -10.06 -4.38 -10.35
N ASN A 31 -9.43 -3.20 -10.44
CA ASN A 31 -9.19 -2.58 -11.74
C ASN A 31 -7.71 -2.43 -12.11
N ILE A 32 -6.77 -2.52 -11.16
CA ILE A 32 -5.36 -2.19 -11.43
C ILE A 32 -4.73 -3.10 -12.49
N ARG A 33 -5.03 -4.41 -12.46
CA ARG A 33 -4.50 -5.37 -13.44
C ARG A 33 -5.05 -5.09 -14.83
N GLU A 34 -6.34 -4.84 -14.93
CA GLU A 34 -7.01 -4.51 -16.18
C GLU A 34 -6.52 -3.17 -16.73
N ALA A 35 -6.44 -2.13 -15.91
CA ALA A 35 -5.94 -0.83 -16.32
C ALA A 35 -4.48 -0.85 -16.80
N TYR A 36 -3.68 -1.77 -16.27
CA TYR A 36 -2.28 -1.98 -16.68
C TYR A 36 -2.19 -2.76 -18.00
N ASN A 37 -2.91 -3.90 -18.11
CA ASN A 37 -2.82 -4.81 -19.24
C ASN A 37 -3.57 -4.30 -20.48
N ASN A 38 -4.64 -3.51 -20.28
CA ASN A 38 -5.48 -2.96 -21.33
C ASN A 38 -5.54 -1.43 -21.21
N PRO A 39 -4.56 -0.71 -21.78
CA PRO A 39 -4.50 0.76 -21.68
C PRO A 39 -5.68 1.50 -22.29
N ASP A 40 -6.47 0.87 -23.13
CA ASP A 40 -7.64 1.47 -23.78
C ASP A 40 -8.94 1.26 -22.99
N ASN A 41 -8.90 0.46 -21.90
CA ASN A 41 -10.04 0.29 -21.02
C ASN A 41 -10.26 1.54 -20.15
N MET A 42 -11.07 2.46 -20.67
CA MET A 42 -11.35 3.73 -19.99
C MET A 42 -12.15 3.56 -18.70
N GLU A 43 -12.96 2.51 -18.57
CA GLU A 43 -13.68 2.21 -17.35
C GLU A 43 -12.70 1.84 -16.22
N ALA A 44 -11.79 0.90 -16.47
CA ALA A 44 -10.76 0.51 -15.51
C ALA A 44 -9.89 1.71 -15.11
N LYS A 45 -9.49 2.55 -16.06
CA LYS A 45 -8.72 3.79 -15.77
C LYS A 45 -9.51 4.79 -14.95
N SER A 46 -10.78 5.00 -15.23
CA SER A 46 -11.67 5.89 -14.46
C SER A 46 -11.82 5.38 -13.02
N ASN A 47 -12.00 4.07 -12.85
CA ASN A 47 -12.06 3.44 -11.53
C ASN A 47 -10.74 3.58 -10.75
N MET A 48 -9.59 3.44 -11.43
CA MET A 48 -8.28 3.69 -10.83
C MET A 48 -8.12 5.15 -10.39
N MET A 49 -8.55 6.11 -11.22
CA MET A 49 -8.49 7.54 -10.90
C MET A 49 -9.37 7.87 -9.69
N THR A 50 -10.59 7.35 -9.67
CA THR A 50 -11.53 7.53 -8.54
C THR A 50 -10.97 6.90 -7.26
N GLY A 51 -10.42 5.68 -7.34
CA GLY A 51 -9.77 5.02 -6.21
C GLY A 51 -8.56 5.79 -5.69
N ALA A 52 -7.76 6.37 -6.60
CA ALA A 52 -6.63 7.24 -6.21
C ALA A 52 -7.11 8.51 -5.50
N PHE A 53 -8.17 9.15 -5.99
CA PHE A 53 -8.79 10.30 -5.34
C PHE A 53 -9.30 9.96 -3.93
N TYR A 54 -9.98 8.83 -3.75
CA TYR A 54 -10.43 8.37 -2.43
C TYR A 54 -9.27 8.11 -1.49
N GLY A 55 -8.15 7.57 -1.98
CA GLY A 55 -6.92 7.45 -1.21
C GLY A 55 -6.40 8.81 -0.72
N GLY A 56 -6.44 9.84 -1.59
CA GLY A 56 -6.09 11.21 -1.23
C GLY A 56 -7.00 11.79 -0.14
N VAL A 57 -8.32 11.53 -0.23
CA VAL A 57 -9.28 11.95 0.82
C VAL A 57 -9.00 11.21 2.14
N ALA A 58 -8.76 9.90 2.10
CA ALA A 58 -8.50 9.10 3.30
C ALA A 58 -7.28 9.60 4.09
N ILE A 59 -6.22 10.05 3.40
CA ILE A 59 -5.01 10.60 4.04
C ILE A 59 -5.35 11.77 4.95
N THR A 60 -6.30 12.61 4.59
CA THR A 60 -6.66 13.78 5.40
C THR A 60 -7.25 13.40 6.75
N GLY A 61 -7.85 12.21 6.85
CA GLY A 61 -8.50 11.71 8.07
C GLY A 61 -7.63 10.77 8.92
N SER A 62 -6.52 10.23 8.38
CA SER A 62 -5.70 9.26 9.12
C SER A 62 -4.19 9.43 8.91
N GLY A 63 -3.74 9.70 7.69
CA GLY A 63 -2.33 9.74 7.31
C GLY A 63 -1.77 8.36 6.94
N THR A 64 -0.64 8.38 6.24
CA THR A 64 0.13 7.19 5.85
C THR A 64 1.06 6.71 6.97
N THR A 65 1.71 5.57 6.79
CA THR A 65 2.44 4.84 7.84
C THR A 65 3.87 4.47 7.39
N ALA A 66 4.35 3.28 7.75
CA ALA A 66 5.73 2.87 7.55
C ALA A 66 6.12 2.68 6.07
N VAL A 67 5.20 2.31 5.18
CA VAL A 67 5.55 2.18 3.74
C VAL A 67 6.06 3.51 3.22
N HIS A 68 5.32 4.59 3.48
CA HIS A 68 5.72 5.94 3.07
C HIS A 68 6.96 6.42 3.82
N ALA A 69 7.08 6.13 5.11
CA ALA A 69 8.25 6.52 5.90
C ALA A 69 9.55 5.94 5.34
N LEU A 70 9.53 4.66 4.95
CA LEU A 70 10.69 3.95 4.42
C LEU A 70 10.93 4.23 2.92
N SER A 71 9.91 4.64 2.18
CA SER A 71 10.03 4.96 0.74
C SER A 71 10.66 6.32 0.47
N TYR A 72 10.53 7.29 1.38
CA TYR A 72 11.05 8.64 1.16
C TYR A 72 12.56 8.71 0.90
N PRO A 73 13.43 8.01 1.66
CA PRO A 73 14.87 8.03 1.36
C PRO A 73 15.22 7.39 0.01
N LEU A 74 14.42 6.44 -0.49
CA LEU A 74 14.59 5.86 -1.83
C LEU A 74 14.35 6.92 -2.91
N GLY A 75 13.28 7.68 -2.79
CA GLY A 75 13.01 8.79 -3.69
C GLY A 75 14.02 9.91 -3.58
N GLY A 76 14.40 10.27 -2.35
CA GLY A 76 15.30 11.40 -2.09
C GLY A 76 16.74 11.19 -2.54
N LYS A 77 17.30 9.99 -2.32
CA LYS A 77 18.71 9.71 -2.65
C LYS A 77 18.87 9.07 -4.04
N TYR A 78 17.97 8.16 -4.42
CA TYR A 78 18.12 7.36 -5.65
C TYR A 78 17.18 7.81 -6.77
N HIS A 79 16.38 8.84 -6.54
CA HIS A 79 15.43 9.37 -7.51
C HIS A 79 14.41 8.33 -8.03
N ILE A 80 14.13 7.30 -7.23
CA ILE A 80 13.12 6.30 -7.56
C ILE A 80 11.75 6.99 -7.49
N ALA A 81 10.93 6.82 -8.52
CA ALA A 81 9.59 7.39 -8.55
C ALA A 81 8.79 6.98 -7.30
N HIS A 82 8.06 7.93 -6.70
CA HIS A 82 7.38 7.75 -5.41
C HIS A 82 6.48 6.50 -5.36
N GLY A 83 5.68 6.27 -6.41
CA GLY A 83 4.82 5.09 -6.51
C GLY A 83 5.60 3.78 -6.56
N VAL A 84 6.74 3.76 -7.24
CA VAL A 84 7.64 2.60 -7.34
C VAL A 84 8.32 2.34 -5.99
N SER A 85 8.84 3.39 -5.33
CA SER A 85 9.46 3.27 -3.99
C SER A 85 8.49 2.67 -2.97
N ASN A 86 7.24 3.11 -2.97
CA ASN A 86 6.21 2.54 -2.11
C ASN A 86 5.91 1.08 -2.50
N ALA A 87 5.74 0.77 -3.78
CA ALA A 87 5.36 -0.55 -4.25
C ALA A 87 6.41 -1.62 -3.89
N ILE A 88 7.70 -1.31 -4.02
CA ILE A 88 8.81 -2.21 -3.67
C ILE A 88 8.73 -2.65 -2.20
N LEU A 89 8.42 -1.72 -1.31
CA LEU A 89 8.41 -1.96 0.14
C LEU A 89 7.08 -2.50 0.65
N PHE A 90 6.00 -2.32 -0.10
CA PHE A 90 4.64 -2.43 0.39
C PHE A 90 4.32 -3.78 1.02
N ALA A 91 4.46 -4.87 0.27
CA ALA A 91 4.14 -6.20 0.77
C ALA A 91 5.02 -6.58 1.96
N HIS A 92 6.30 -6.23 1.95
CA HIS A 92 7.25 -6.52 3.04
C HIS A 92 6.86 -5.79 4.33
N VAL A 93 6.47 -4.53 4.24
CA VAL A 93 6.02 -3.75 5.41
C VAL A 93 4.70 -4.28 5.94
N MET A 94 3.76 -4.64 5.08
CA MET A 94 2.48 -5.23 5.51
C MET A 94 2.69 -6.60 6.16
N GLU A 95 3.60 -7.43 5.65
CA GLU A 95 3.95 -8.70 6.26
C GLU A 95 4.57 -8.51 7.65
N PHE A 96 5.49 -7.55 7.79
CA PHE A 96 6.08 -7.21 9.09
C PHE A 96 5.04 -6.73 10.10
N ASN A 97 4.05 -5.95 9.64
CA ASN A 97 3.00 -5.39 10.49
C ASN A 97 1.81 -6.33 10.70
N LYS A 98 1.78 -7.47 10.05
CA LYS A 98 0.61 -8.36 9.96
C LYS A 98 -0.02 -8.63 11.33
N ASP A 99 0.77 -9.07 12.30
CA ASP A 99 0.27 -9.42 13.63
C ASP A 99 -0.42 -8.23 14.34
N ALA A 100 0.06 -7.02 14.10
CA ALA A 100 -0.49 -5.81 14.71
C ALA A 100 -1.73 -5.28 13.98
N CYS A 101 -1.89 -5.59 12.68
CA CYS A 101 -2.98 -5.04 11.86
C CYS A 101 -3.87 -6.09 11.18
N SER A 102 -3.76 -7.39 11.53
CA SER A 102 -4.51 -8.48 10.92
C SER A 102 -6.01 -8.23 10.90
N LYS A 103 -6.57 -7.78 12.01
CA LYS A 103 -8.00 -7.44 12.12
C LYS A 103 -8.41 -6.35 11.11
N ARG A 104 -7.59 -5.31 10.97
CA ARG A 104 -7.86 -4.22 10.02
C ARG A 104 -7.78 -4.70 8.58
N LEU A 105 -6.75 -5.49 8.24
CA LEU A 105 -6.61 -6.12 6.93
C LEU A 105 -7.77 -7.07 6.62
N ALA A 106 -8.24 -7.84 7.61
CA ALA A 106 -9.38 -8.73 7.43
C ALA A 106 -10.69 -7.97 7.14
N ILE A 107 -10.95 -6.87 7.86
CA ILE A 107 -12.10 -5.99 7.59
C ILE A 107 -11.99 -5.39 6.18
N LEU A 108 -10.81 -4.94 5.78
CA LEU A 108 -10.58 -4.42 4.43
C LEU A 108 -10.79 -5.51 3.37
N CYS A 109 -10.35 -6.75 3.66
CA CYS A 109 -10.57 -7.91 2.81
C CYS A 109 -12.06 -8.16 2.59
N ASP A 110 -12.88 -8.14 3.64
CA ASP A 110 -14.33 -8.31 3.53
C ASP A 110 -14.99 -7.23 2.66
N ALA A 111 -14.49 -6.00 2.72
CA ALA A 111 -14.98 -4.90 1.89
C ALA A 111 -14.60 -5.05 0.42
N VAL A 112 -13.41 -5.60 0.13
CA VAL A 112 -12.88 -5.77 -1.23
C VAL A 112 -13.32 -7.10 -1.85
N TYR A 113 -13.28 -8.20 -1.06
CA TYR A 113 -13.51 -9.58 -1.46
C TYR A 113 -14.57 -10.25 -0.55
N PRO A 114 -15.85 -9.86 -0.66
CA PRO A 114 -16.91 -10.38 0.22
C PRO A 114 -17.09 -11.90 0.14
N GLU A 115 -16.67 -12.53 -0.93
CA GLU A 115 -16.66 -13.99 -1.10
C GLU A 115 -15.73 -14.71 -0.11
N LEU A 116 -14.81 -14.00 0.52
CA LEU A 116 -13.89 -14.53 1.53
C LEU A 116 -14.41 -14.36 2.97
N ALA A 117 -15.64 -13.88 3.18
CA ALA A 117 -16.19 -13.59 4.51
C ALA A 117 -16.12 -14.77 5.49
N GLY A 118 -16.17 -16.02 4.98
CA GLY A 118 -16.07 -17.24 5.79
C GLY A 118 -14.65 -17.63 6.22
N LYS A 119 -13.62 -16.92 5.77
CA LYS A 119 -12.23 -17.18 6.12
C LYS A 119 -11.87 -16.57 7.49
N SER A 120 -10.86 -17.13 8.14
CA SER A 120 -10.33 -16.58 9.38
C SER A 120 -9.68 -15.19 9.17
N GLU A 121 -9.51 -14.45 10.24
CA GLU A 121 -8.85 -13.14 10.23
C GLU A 121 -7.44 -13.23 9.61
N ASP A 122 -6.65 -14.22 10.02
CA ASP A 122 -5.30 -14.42 9.53
C ASP A 122 -5.27 -14.77 8.03
N GLU A 123 -6.16 -15.66 7.57
CA GLU A 123 -6.26 -16.01 6.14
C GLU A 123 -6.61 -14.78 5.29
N LYS A 124 -7.53 -13.92 5.76
CA LYS A 124 -7.92 -12.69 5.07
C LYS A 124 -6.77 -11.67 5.03
N ALA A 125 -6.09 -11.48 6.16
CA ALA A 125 -4.93 -10.59 6.23
C ALA A 125 -3.82 -11.05 5.28
N GLN A 126 -3.47 -12.33 5.31
CA GLN A 126 -2.48 -12.91 4.41
C GLN A 126 -2.91 -12.82 2.94
N TYR A 127 -4.19 -13.03 2.64
CA TYR A 127 -4.70 -12.87 1.29
C TYR A 127 -4.49 -11.45 0.77
N MET A 128 -4.79 -10.42 1.57
CA MET A 128 -4.57 -9.03 1.18
C MET A 128 -3.10 -8.73 0.89
N ILE A 129 -2.18 -9.22 1.73
CA ILE A 129 -0.74 -9.06 1.54
C ILE A 129 -0.28 -9.75 0.25
N ASN A 130 -0.76 -10.97 0.00
CA ASN A 130 -0.46 -11.71 -1.22
C ASN A 130 -0.99 -11.00 -2.47
N GLN A 131 -2.17 -10.38 -2.41
CA GLN A 131 -2.70 -9.57 -3.50
C GLN A 131 -1.83 -8.34 -3.78
N ILE A 132 -1.30 -7.69 -2.75
CA ILE A 132 -0.37 -6.57 -2.90
C ILE A 132 0.92 -7.04 -3.60
N ALA A 133 1.50 -8.14 -3.15
CA ALA A 133 2.72 -8.70 -3.75
C ALA A 133 2.50 -9.12 -5.22
N ASP A 134 1.36 -9.75 -5.51
CA ASP A 134 1.00 -10.14 -6.89
C ASP A 134 0.82 -8.91 -7.80
N ILE A 135 0.17 -7.85 -7.33
CA ILE A 135 0.01 -6.61 -8.10
C ILE A 135 1.38 -6.03 -8.47
N VAL A 136 2.32 -5.96 -7.54
CA VAL A 136 3.69 -5.48 -7.80
C VAL A 136 4.35 -6.31 -8.89
N LYS A 137 4.21 -7.64 -8.81
CA LYS A 137 4.77 -8.58 -9.80
C LYS A 137 4.14 -8.41 -11.18
N VAL A 138 2.81 -8.44 -11.28
CA VAL A 138 2.11 -8.40 -12.58
C VAL A 138 2.16 -7.04 -13.25
N THR A 139 2.45 -5.97 -12.52
CA THR A 139 2.70 -4.63 -13.07
C THR A 139 4.17 -4.38 -13.41
N ASN A 140 5.00 -5.42 -13.36
CA ASN A 140 6.42 -5.38 -13.72
C ASN A 140 7.22 -4.29 -12.97
N ILE A 141 6.86 -4.02 -11.72
CA ILE A 141 7.66 -3.11 -10.89
C ILE A 141 8.91 -3.86 -10.44
N PRO A 142 10.13 -3.33 -10.70
CA PRO A 142 11.36 -3.94 -10.22
C PRO A 142 11.36 -4.02 -8.69
N THR A 143 11.71 -5.18 -8.13
CA THR A 143 11.75 -5.41 -6.68
C THR A 143 13.16 -5.50 -6.10
N ASP A 144 14.19 -5.65 -6.95
CA ASP A 144 15.59 -5.59 -6.51
C ASP A 144 16.06 -4.13 -6.48
N LEU A 145 16.33 -3.64 -5.30
CA LEU A 145 16.84 -2.28 -5.09
C LEU A 145 18.20 -2.03 -5.78
N LYS A 146 18.95 -3.08 -6.10
CA LYS A 146 20.22 -2.97 -6.85
C LYS A 146 20.00 -2.42 -8.27
N GLU A 147 18.85 -2.69 -8.87
CA GLU A 147 18.51 -2.15 -10.20
C GLU A 147 18.42 -0.62 -10.19
N PHE A 148 18.23 -0.02 -9.03
CA PHE A 148 18.20 1.43 -8.80
C PHE A 148 19.53 1.98 -8.25
N GLY A 149 20.59 1.16 -8.21
CA GLY A 149 21.90 1.57 -7.70
C GLY A 149 22.00 1.60 -6.17
N VAL A 150 21.04 1.05 -5.46
CA VAL A 150 21.11 0.89 -4.00
C VAL A 150 22.06 -0.25 -3.67
N LYS A 151 22.99 -0.01 -2.76
CA LYS A 151 24.02 -0.98 -2.37
C LYS A 151 23.80 -1.43 -0.92
N PRO A 152 24.32 -2.61 -0.53
CA PRO A 152 24.22 -3.09 0.85
C PRO A 152 24.75 -2.08 1.90
N GLU A 153 25.81 -1.35 1.57
CA GLU A 153 26.39 -0.31 2.45
C GLU A 153 25.49 0.91 2.65
N ASP A 154 24.45 1.07 1.85
CA ASP A 154 23.46 2.14 1.99
C ASP A 154 22.38 1.83 3.01
N LEU A 155 22.33 0.61 3.53
CA LEU A 155 21.26 0.16 4.43
C LEU A 155 21.18 1.03 5.70
N ASP A 156 22.33 1.34 6.31
CA ASP A 156 22.38 2.18 7.51
C ASP A 156 21.79 3.57 7.26
N PHE A 157 22.10 4.16 6.10
CA PHE A 157 21.51 5.43 5.69
C PHE A 157 20.00 5.32 5.53
N LEU A 158 19.51 4.27 4.87
CA LEU A 158 18.07 4.08 4.61
C LEU A 158 17.30 3.89 5.93
N VAL A 159 17.88 3.12 6.86
CA VAL A 159 17.32 2.90 8.20
C VAL A 159 17.28 4.20 9.00
N ASP A 160 18.39 4.94 9.03
CA ASP A 160 18.47 6.22 9.76
C ASP A 160 17.47 7.24 9.19
N ALA A 161 17.44 7.41 7.87
CA ALA A 161 16.54 8.36 7.21
C ALA A 161 15.06 7.99 7.35
N GLY A 162 14.73 6.69 7.26
CA GLY A 162 13.37 6.19 7.48
C GLY A 162 12.92 6.36 8.93
N SER A 163 13.79 6.05 9.90
CA SER A 163 13.50 6.19 11.34
C SER A 163 13.22 7.63 11.78
N LYS A 164 13.72 8.60 11.05
CA LYS A 164 13.47 10.03 11.31
C LYS A 164 12.07 10.50 10.85
N GLN A 165 11.34 9.68 10.09
CA GLN A 165 9.98 10.01 9.62
C GLN A 165 8.92 9.80 10.71
N GLN A 166 9.14 10.35 11.89
CA GLN A 166 8.29 10.16 13.08
C GLN A 166 6.83 10.53 12.83
N ARG A 167 6.56 11.55 12.00
CA ARG A 167 5.20 11.96 11.62
C ARG A 167 4.38 10.82 11.01
N LEU A 168 5.04 9.89 10.33
CA LEU A 168 4.42 8.73 9.68
C LEU A 168 4.48 7.50 10.57
N LEU A 169 5.62 7.25 11.21
CA LEU A 169 5.84 6.06 12.05
C LEU A 169 4.93 6.01 13.28
N VAL A 170 4.51 7.14 13.83
CA VAL A 170 3.53 7.18 14.94
C VAL A 170 2.14 6.66 14.54
N ASN A 171 1.88 6.53 13.26
CA ASN A 171 0.62 6.02 12.71
C ASN A 171 0.66 4.50 12.44
N ASN A 172 1.85 3.91 12.53
CA ASN A 172 2.10 2.51 12.18
C ASN A 172 1.77 1.54 13.32
#